data_3679a015a46abd0db577c24d6386620b
#
_entry.id   3679a015a46abd0db577c24d6386620b
#
_cell.length_a   1.000
_cell.length_b   1.000
_cell.length_c   1.000
_cell.angle_alpha   90.00
_cell.angle_beta   90.00
_cell.angle_gamma   90.00
#
_symmetry.space_group_name_H-M   'P 1'
#
loop_
_entity.id
_entity.type
_entity.pdbx_description
1 polymer ?
#
loop_
_entity_poly.entity_id
_entity_poly.type
_entity_poly.pdbx_seq_one_letter_code
_entity_poly.pdbx_strand_id
1 'polypeptide(L)'
;VPIQWYPGHMAKAKRQFLEKLKLVDVVYELVDARIPYSSKNPDIENIIGDKPHIIILMKSDLADPRRTGEWVRYYEEKGIPAISINAKEGQGLKEVLKLTKEVLKPFFDKRESKGMKPRALRAVCVGIPNVGKSTLINRFARKNIAQTGNRPGVTKAQQWIKYGKELELLDTPGILWPKFEDQEVGRKLAVTGAIKDALLHLDDIALYAMAYLKKAYPLALTERYNLDESQEKEETLPELLMSISHKRGFKDDYDRAAKTVIYELRNGQLGRITFERPEDIGKENTDS
;
A
#
# COMPACT_ATOMS: atom_id res chain seq x y z
N VAL A 1 0.26 -22.91 -8.27
CA VAL A 1 -1.11 -22.60 -8.74
C VAL A 1 -1.17 -21.11 -9.07
N PRO A 2 -1.61 -20.73 -10.28
CA PRO A 2 -1.70 -19.31 -10.62
C PRO A 2 -2.67 -18.60 -9.68
N ILE A 3 -2.25 -17.44 -9.19
CA ILE A 3 -3.07 -16.58 -8.35
C ILE A 3 -4.14 -15.96 -9.24
N GLN A 4 -5.41 -16.25 -8.95
CA GLN A 4 -6.55 -15.75 -9.71
C GLN A 4 -7.24 -14.62 -8.96
N TRP A 5 -7.69 -13.62 -9.72
CA TRP A 5 -8.39 -12.44 -9.24
C TRP A 5 -9.73 -12.28 -9.96
N TYR A 6 -10.80 -11.90 -9.26
CA TYR A 6 -12.17 -11.91 -9.80
C TYR A 6 -12.50 -10.68 -10.66
N PRO A 7 -12.74 -10.83 -11.98
CA PRO A 7 -13.00 -9.69 -12.89
C PRO A 7 -14.34 -8.98 -12.65
N GLY A 8 -15.36 -9.69 -12.15
CA GLY A 8 -16.73 -9.15 -12.04
C GLY A 8 -16.91 -7.98 -11.08
N HIS A 9 -16.07 -7.86 -10.06
CA HIS A 9 -16.10 -6.76 -9.10
C HIS A 9 -15.41 -5.48 -9.60
N MET A 10 -14.55 -5.58 -10.61
CA MET A 10 -13.72 -4.48 -11.10
C MET A 10 -14.53 -3.41 -11.83
N ALA A 11 -15.46 -3.81 -12.69
CA ALA A 11 -16.29 -2.88 -13.44
C ALA A 11 -17.21 -2.05 -12.53
N LYS A 12 -17.79 -2.70 -11.51
CA LYS A 12 -18.62 -2.02 -10.51
C LYS A 12 -17.79 -1.04 -9.67
N ALA A 13 -16.64 -1.48 -9.19
CA ALA A 13 -15.74 -0.66 -8.39
C ALA A 13 -15.24 0.56 -9.18
N LYS A 14 -14.85 0.38 -10.44
CA LYS A 14 -14.45 1.46 -11.35
C LYS A 14 -15.56 2.49 -11.52
N ARG A 15 -16.79 2.06 -11.79
CA ARG A 15 -17.94 2.95 -11.95
C ARG A 15 -18.22 3.75 -10.69
N GLN A 16 -18.23 3.11 -9.52
CA GLN A 16 -18.43 3.77 -8.23
C GLN A 16 -17.32 4.79 -7.93
N PHE A 17 -16.09 4.47 -8.31
CA PHE A 17 -14.98 5.40 -8.14
C PHE A 17 -15.10 6.62 -9.06
N LEU A 18 -15.50 6.44 -10.31
CA LEU A 18 -15.73 7.55 -11.25
C LEU A 18 -16.80 8.55 -10.76
N GLU A 19 -17.81 8.07 -10.06
CA GLU A 19 -18.82 8.95 -9.43
C GLU A 19 -18.18 9.81 -8.32
N LYS A 20 -17.34 9.22 -7.49
CA LYS A 20 -16.62 9.94 -6.42
C LYS A 20 -15.60 10.94 -6.98
N LEU A 21 -14.97 10.61 -8.09
CA LEU A 21 -13.96 11.44 -8.74
C LEU A 21 -14.49 12.81 -9.13
N LYS A 22 -15.78 12.91 -9.50
CA LYS A 22 -16.44 14.17 -9.86
C LYS A 22 -16.57 15.15 -8.69
N LEU A 23 -16.46 14.67 -7.47
CA LEU A 23 -16.70 15.44 -6.25
C LEU A 23 -15.43 16.03 -5.63
N VAL A 24 -14.28 15.60 -6.10
CA VAL A 24 -12.98 15.92 -5.47
C VAL A 24 -12.07 16.72 -6.40
N ASP A 25 -11.08 17.37 -5.80
CA ASP A 25 -10.04 18.14 -6.47
C ASP A 25 -8.78 17.32 -6.72
N VAL A 26 -8.53 16.32 -5.89
CA VAL A 26 -7.33 15.48 -5.91
C VAL A 26 -7.66 14.05 -5.50
N VAL A 27 -6.90 13.12 -6.04
CA VAL A 27 -6.95 11.70 -5.69
C VAL A 27 -5.71 11.35 -4.87
N TYR A 28 -5.90 10.72 -3.72
CA TYR A 28 -4.84 10.05 -2.98
C TYR A 28 -4.81 8.58 -3.39
N GLU A 29 -3.84 8.23 -4.23
CA GLU A 29 -3.58 6.85 -4.61
C GLU A 29 -2.70 6.20 -3.55
N LEU A 30 -3.26 5.26 -2.79
CA LEU A 30 -2.55 4.57 -1.72
C LEU A 30 -1.90 3.29 -2.24
N VAL A 31 -0.60 3.17 -2.02
CA VAL A 31 0.18 1.99 -2.33
C VAL A 31 0.88 1.49 -1.07
N ASP A 32 1.26 0.22 -1.04
CA ASP A 32 2.01 -0.36 0.06
C ASP A 32 3.50 -0.05 -0.14
N ALA A 33 4.14 0.59 0.83
CA ALA A 33 5.55 0.96 0.76
C ALA A 33 6.51 -0.23 0.61
N ARG A 34 6.07 -1.44 0.94
CA ARG A 34 6.85 -2.68 0.73
C ARG A 34 6.83 -3.17 -0.71
N ILE A 35 5.80 -2.77 -1.47
CA ILE A 35 5.58 -3.14 -2.88
C ILE A 35 4.95 -1.97 -3.66
N PRO A 36 5.65 -0.83 -3.79
CA PRO A 36 5.06 0.40 -4.32
C PRO A 36 4.58 0.29 -5.77
N TYR A 37 5.25 -0.53 -6.58
CA TYR A 37 4.86 -0.77 -7.97
C TYR A 37 3.72 -1.80 -8.08
N SER A 38 3.85 -2.95 -7.43
CA SER A 38 2.88 -4.05 -7.53
C SER A 38 1.55 -3.72 -6.86
N SER A 39 1.51 -2.86 -5.86
CA SER A 39 0.29 -2.41 -5.20
C SER A 39 -0.40 -1.22 -5.86
N LYS A 40 0.19 -0.65 -6.90
CA LYS A 40 -0.41 0.38 -7.72
C LYS A 40 -1.34 -0.24 -8.75
N ASN A 41 -2.53 0.36 -8.96
CA ASN A 41 -3.36 -0.04 -10.10
C ASN A 41 -2.78 0.55 -11.39
N PRO A 42 -2.40 -0.28 -12.39
CA PRO A 42 -1.77 0.22 -13.61
C PRO A 42 -2.70 1.06 -14.51
N ASP A 43 -4.01 0.94 -14.33
CA ASP A 43 -4.99 1.71 -15.12
C ASP A 43 -5.41 3.03 -14.45
N ILE A 44 -4.80 3.39 -13.30
CA ILE A 44 -5.27 4.55 -12.51
C ILE A 44 -5.22 5.85 -13.31
N GLU A 45 -4.16 6.09 -14.06
CA GLU A 45 -4.01 7.31 -14.87
C GLU A 45 -5.11 7.42 -15.92
N ASN A 46 -5.48 6.31 -16.55
CA ASN A 46 -6.60 6.29 -17.52
C ASN A 46 -7.95 6.53 -16.85
N ILE A 47 -8.12 6.05 -15.62
CA ILE A 47 -9.38 6.19 -14.86
C ILE A 47 -9.57 7.63 -14.39
N ILE A 48 -8.55 8.25 -13.84
CA ILE A 48 -8.62 9.61 -13.27
C ILE A 48 -8.46 10.72 -14.31
N GLY A 49 -7.90 10.41 -15.49
CA GLY A 49 -7.63 11.40 -16.54
C GLY A 49 -6.71 12.52 -16.04
N ASP A 50 -7.11 13.77 -16.28
CA ASP A 50 -6.34 14.96 -15.89
C ASP A 50 -6.50 15.36 -14.41
N LYS A 51 -7.24 14.59 -13.63
CA LYS A 51 -7.41 14.88 -12.20
C LYS A 51 -6.07 14.79 -11.50
N PRO A 52 -5.65 15.82 -10.75
CA PRO A 52 -4.43 15.73 -9.95
C PRO A 52 -4.45 14.54 -9.00
N HIS A 53 -3.34 13.82 -8.89
CA HIS A 53 -3.21 12.76 -7.92
C HIS A 53 -1.85 12.77 -7.22
N ILE A 54 -1.84 12.24 -6.02
CA ILE A 54 -0.67 12.10 -5.18
C ILE A 54 -0.57 10.61 -4.80
N ILE A 55 0.59 10.03 -4.99
CA ILE A 55 0.88 8.67 -4.51
C ILE A 55 1.31 8.75 -3.05
N ILE A 56 0.60 8.01 -2.21
CA ILE A 56 0.93 7.89 -0.79
C ILE A 56 1.40 6.46 -0.51
N LEU A 57 2.68 6.32 -0.17
CA LEU A 57 3.28 5.05 0.22
C LEU A 57 2.92 4.78 1.68
N MET A 58 2.01 3.84 1.89
CA MET A 58 1.49 3.44 3.20
C MET A 58 2.38 2.43 3.88
N LYS A 59 2.27 2.32 5.21
CA LYS A 59 3.02 1.34 6.03
C LYS A 59 4.54 1.52 5.91
N SER A 60 4.99 2.77 5.87
CA SER A 60 6.42 3.09 5.74
C SER A 60 7.27 2.57 6.90
N ASP A 61 6.66 2.33 8.07
CA ASP A 61 7.28 1.70 9.24
C ASP A 61 7.68 0.24 9.01
N LEU A 62 7.04 -0.47 8.06
CA LEU A 62 7.32 -1.84 7.69
C LEU A 62 8.29 -1.98 6.50
N ALA A 63 8.52 -0.90 5.78
CA ALA A 63 9.33 -0.87 4.57
C ALA A 63 10.75 -0.39 4.81
N ASP A 64 11.67 -0.82 3.97
CA ASP A 64 13.05 -0.34 3.95
C ASP A 64 13.08 1.18 3.65
N PRO A 65 13.60 2.01 4.56
CA PRO A 65 13.54 3.45 4.42
C PRO A 65 14.34 3.97 3.20
N ARG A 66 15.45 3.32 2.86
CA ARG A 66 16.24 3.66 1.69
C ARG A 66 15.45 3.40 0.41
N ARG A 67 14.85 2.23 0.30
CA ARG A 67 14.01 1.85 -0.85
C ARG A 67 12.77 2.73 -0.95
N THR A 68 12.16 3.09 0.16
CA THR A 68 11.04 4.03 0.19
C THR A 68 11.42 5.38 -0.41
N GLY A 69 12.59 5.93 -0.06
CA GLY A 69 13.10 7.17 -0.65
C GLY A 69 13.38 7.06 -2.15
N GLU A 70 13.90 5.92 -2.62
CA GLU A 70 14.13 5.64 -4.04
C GLU A 70 12.79 5.61 -4.81
N TRP A 71 11.74 5.01 -4.26
CA TRP A 71 10.42 4.97 -4.87
C TRP A 71 9.72 6.32 -4.91
N VAL A 72 9.84 7.14 -3.88
CA VAL A 72 9.32 8.51 -3.90
C VAL A 72 9.95 9.28 -5.06
N ARG A 73 11.27 9.25 -5.20
CA ARG A 73 11.97 9.91 -6.32
C ARG A 73 11.55 9.35 -7.68
N TYR A 74 11.41 8.03 -7.79
CA TYR A 74 10.97 7.38 -9.03
C TYR A 74 9.63 7.93 -9.53
N TYR A 75 8.65 8.10 -8.64
CA TYR A 75 7.36 8.67 -9.01
C TYR A 75 7.45 10.16 -9.31
N GLU A 76 8.20 10.92 -8.53
CA GLU A 76 8.41 12.35 -8.77
C GLU A 76 9.08 12.62 -10.12
N GLU A 77 10.06 11.82 -10.51
CA GLU A 77 10.71 11.89 -11.83
C GLU A 77 9.75 11.59 -12.99
N LYS A 78 8.69 10.84 -12.73
CA LYS A 78 7.59 10.61 -13.67
C LYS A 78 6.51 11.70 -13.64
N GLY A 79 6.72 12.76 -12.88
CA GLY A 79 5.77 13.85 -12.74
C GLY A 79 4.60 13.57 -11.79
N ILE A 80 4.70 12.52 -10.96
CA ILE A 80 3.67 12.15 -10.00
C ILE A 80 4.15 12.48 -8.59
N PRO A 81 3.55 13.46 -7.91
CA PRO A 81 3.89 13.77 -6.53
C PRO A 81 3.70 12.55 -5.62
N ALA A 82 4.67 12.28 -4.78
CA ALA A 82 4.68 11.11 -3.91
C ALA A 82 5.18 11.42 -2.51
N ILE A 83 4.65 10.72 -1.52
CA ILE A 83 5.03 10.85 -0.11
C ILE A 83 4.84 9.53 0.60
N SER A 84 5.68 9.22 1.59
CA SER A 84 5.54 8.06 2.44
C SER A 84 5.00 8.45 3.81
N ILE A 85 4.12 7.63 4.38
CA ILE A 85 3.53 7.88 5.70
C ILE A 85 3.43 6.61 6.54
N ASN A 86 3.41 6.80 7.87
CA ASN A 86 3.00 5.81 8.84
C ASN A 86 1.64 6.24 9.45
N ALA A 87 0.56 5.85 8.80
CA ALA A 87 -0.79 6.20 9.23
C ALA A 87 -1.15 5.59 10.59
N LYS A 88 -0.58 4.43 10.94
CA LYS A 88 -0.81 3.76 12.23
C LYS A 88 -0.40 4.64 13.41
N GLU A 89 0.69 5.38 13.28
CA GLU A 89 1.15 6.34 14.29
C GLU A 89 0.72 7.79 13.99
N GLY A 90 0.10 8.02 12.84
CA GLY A 90 -0.33 9.34 12.42
C GLY A 90 0.80 10.25 11.95
N GLN A 91 1.95 9.67 11.59
CA GLN A 91 3.08 10.39 11.03
C GLN A 91 2.85 10.70 9.56
N GLY A 92 3.16 11.93 9.14
CA GLY A 92 3.09 12.35 7.74
C GLY A 92 1.77 13.01 7.32
N LEU A 93 0.74 13.11 8.17
CA LEU A 93 -0.56 13.70 7.78
C LEU A 93 -0.46 15.19 7.44
N LYS A 94 0.36 15.94 8.18
CA LYS A 94 0.58 17.36 7.91
C LYS A 94 1.34 17.56 6.60
N GLU A 95 2.27 16.69 6.33
CA GLU A 95 3.08 16.68 5.10
C GLU A 95 2.22 16.34 3.89
N VAL A 96 1.26 15.41 4.03
CA VAL A 96 0.25 15.13 2.98
C VAL A 96 -0.56 16.39 2.68
N LEU A 97 -1.05 17.10 3.68
CA LEU A 97 -1.79 18.35 3.49
C LEU A 97 -0.94 19.41 2.80
N LYS A 98 0.32 19.58 3.23
CA LYS A 98 1.25 20.54 2.61
C LYS A 98 1.46 20.23 1.14
N LEU A 99 1.77 18.96 0.81
CA LEU A 99 1.96 18.53 -0.57
C LEU A 99 0.69 18.73 -1.40
N THR A 100 -0.48 18.44 -0.84
CA THR A 100 -1.77 18.65 -1.52
C THR A 100 -1.98 20.13 -1.87
N LYS A 101 -1.67 21.04 -0.98
CA LYS A 101 -1.74 22.50 -1.25
C LYS A 101 -0.79 22.93 -2.35
N GLU A 102 0.41 22.41 -2.36
CA GLU A 102 1.40 22.69 -3.41
C GLU A 102 0.91 22.21 -4.78
N VAL A 103 0.39 20.99 -4.85
CA VAL A 103 -0.13 20.37 -6.08
C VAL A 103 -1.36 21.13 -6.62
N LEU A 104 -2.25 21.56 -5.74
CA LEU A 104 -3.50 22.23 -6.13
C LEU A 104 -3.39 23.77 -6.20
N LYS A 105 -2.23 24.34 -5.90
CA LYS A 105 -2.04 25.79 -5.93
C LYS A 105 -2.49 26.44 -7.25
N PRO A 106 -2.10 25.95 -8.45
CA PRO A 106 -2.53 26.54 -9.71
C PRO A 106 -4.06 26.52 -9.89
N PHE A 107 -4.72 25.48 -9.43
CA PHE A 107 -6.17 25.36 -9.51
C PHE A 107 -6.88 26.38 -8.61
N PHE A 108 -6.43 26.56 -7.38
CA PHE A 108 -7.01 27.52 -6.44
C PHE A 108 -6.69 28.95 -6.80
N ASP A 109 -5.49 29.26 -7.28
CA ASP A 109 -5.12 30.59 -7.80
C ASP A 109 -6.05 30.99 -8.97
N LYS A 110 -6.35 30.05 -9.87
CA LYS A 110 -7.31 30.28 -10.97
C LYS A 110 -8.74 30.53 -10.48
N ARG A 111 -9.14 29.88 -9.41
CA ARG A 111 -10.47 30.12 -8.78
C ARG A 111 -10.53 31.51 -8.16
N GLU A 112 -9.49 31.90 -7.42
CA GLU A 112 -9.37 33.21 -6.78
C GLU A 112 -9.39 34.33 -7.83
N SER A 113 -8.65 34.18 -8.93
CA SER A 113 -8.63 35.16 -10.02
C SER A 113 -10.01 35.36 -10.68
N LYS A 114 -10.92 34.37 -10.56
CA LYS A 114 -12.30 34.45 -11.01
C LYS A 114 -13.28 34.97 -9.93
N GLY A 115 -12.77 35.44 -8.79
CA GLY A 115 -13.59 35.92 -7.68
C GLY A 115 -14.37 34.85 -6.93
N MET A 116 -13.97 33.57 -7.06
CA MET A 116 -14.63 32.48 -6.33
C MET A 116 -14.19 32.48 -4.86
N LYS A 117 -15.14 32.25 -3.96
CA LYS A 117 -14.85 32.17 -2.53
C LYS A 117 -13.88 31.03 -2.20
N PRO A 118 -12.94 31.26 -1.28
CA PRO A 118 -12.09 30.19 -0.75
C PRO A 118 -12.90 29.05 -0.15
N ARG A 119 -12.45 27.83 -0.36
CA ARG A 119 -13.01 26.61 0.24
C ARG A 119 -11.92 25.61 0.55
N ALA A 120 -12.26 24.61 1.37
CA ALA A 120 -11.37 23.50 1.64
C ALA A 120 -11.04 22.68 0.37
N LEU A 121 -9.85 22.11 0.33
CA LEU A 121 -9.45 21.10 -0.65
C LEU A 121 -10.27 19.84 -0.45
N ARG A 122 -10.68 19.18 -1.53
CA ARG A 122 -11.45 17.94 -1.47
C ARG A 122 -10.68 16.79 -2.07
N ALA A 123 -10.57 15.70 -1.31
CA ALA A 123 -9.82 14.52 -1.71
C ALA A 123 -10.60 13.23 -1.52
N VAL A 124 -10.22 12.20 -2.27
CA VAL A 124 -10.67 10.82 -2.10
C VAL A 124 -9.46 9.91 -2.04
N CYS A 125 -9.49 8.94 -1.13
CA CYS A 125 -8.51 7.85 -1.11
C CYS A 125 -8.95 6.73 -2.05
N VAL A 126 -8.02 6.20 -2.81
CA VAL A 126 -8.22 5.04 -3.68
C VAL A 126 -7.04 4.09 -3.53
N GLY A 127 -7.29 2.81 -3.67
CA GLY A 127 -6.23 1.81 -3.64
C GLY A 127 -6.77 0.39 -3.58
N ILE A 128 -5.86 -0.57 -3.58
CA ILE A 128 -6.16 -1.99 -3.47
C ILE A 128 -6.65 -2.34 -2.06
N PRO A 129 -7.29 -3.51 -1.85
CA PRO A 129 -7.66 -3.99 -0.53
C PRO A 129 -6.44 -4.07 0.42
N ASN A 130 -6.66 -3.81 1.70
CA ASN A 130 -5.67 -3.93 2.79
C ASN A 130 -4.45 -3.01 2.69
N VAL A 131 -4.45 -2.02 1.82
CA VAL A 131 -3.35 -1.03 1.70
C VAL A 131 -3.31 -0.02 2.85
N GLY A 132 -4.41 0.13 3.58
CA GLY A 132 -4.52 1.03 4.74
C GLY A 132 -5.45 2.25 4.52
N LYS A 133 -6.36 2.19 3.55
CA LYS A 133 -7.31 3.28 3.25
C LYS A 133 -8.13 3.68 4.46
N SER A 134 -8.76 2.71 5.12
CA SER A 134 -9.56 2.97 6.32
C SER A 134 -8.73 3.49 7.48
N THR A 135 -7.50 3.02 7.63
CA THR A 135 -6.58 3.51 8.66
C THR A 135 -6.26 4.99 8.44
N LEU A 136 -5.97 5.39 7.21
CA LEU A 136 -5.70 6.78 6.88
C LEU A 136 -6.91 7.68 7.11
N ILE A 137 -8.07 7.28 6.61
CA ILE A 137 -9.34 8.00 6.80
C ILE A 137 -9.66 8.17 8.29
N ASN A 138 -9.52 7.11 9.08
CA ASN A 138 -9.75 7.14 10.52
C ASN A 138 -8.76 8.05 11.26
N ARG A 139 -7.52 8.14 10.80
CA ARG A 139 -6.53 9.07 11.39
C ARG A 139 -6.90 10.53 11.13
N PHE A 140 -7.35 10.85 9.94
CA PHE A 140 -7.88 12.18 9.64
C PHE A 140 -9.13 12.48 10.47
N ALA A 141 -10.05 11.51 10.60
CA ALA A 141 -11.27 11.64 11.39
C ALA A 141 -10.98 11.88 12.88
N ARG A 142 -10.07 11.12 13.49
CA ARG A 142 -9.75 11.24 14.93
C ARG A 142 -9.20 12.61 15.32
N LYS A 143 -8.48 13.27 14.44
CA LYS A 143 -7.99 14.64 14.70
C LYS A 143 -9.12 15.69 14.68
N ASN A 144 -10.31 15.30 14.19
CA ASN A 144 -11.46 16.19 14.06
C ASN A 144 -12.56 15.99 15.11
N ILE A 145 -12.54 14.91 15.88
CA ILE A 145 -13.59 14.58 16.86
C ILE A 145 -13.77 15.67 17.92
N ALA A 146 -12.79 16.53 18.11
CA ALA A 146 -12.90 17.68 19.01
C ALA A 146 -13.83 18.82 18.51
N GLN A 147 -14.33 18.77 17.26
CA GLN A 147 -15.10 19.87 16.65
C GLN A 147 -16.47 19.50 16.07
N THR A 148 -16.87 18.23 16.03
CA THR A 148 -18.15 17.85 15.44
C THR A 148 -19.03 17.09 16.41
N GLY A 149 -20.02 17.80 16.98
CA GLY A 149 -21.16 17.17 17.65
C GLY A 149 -21.98 16.36 16.62
N ASN A 150 -22.24 15.09 16.93
CA ASN A 150 -23.14 14.23 16.16
C ASN A 150 -24.51 14.88 16.02
N ARG A 151 -24.97 15.15 14.79
CA ARG A 151 -26.38 15.40 14.50
C ARG A 151 -26.98 14.12 13.92
N PRO A 152 -27.88 13.43 14.63
CA PRO A 152 -28.62 12.31 14.07
C PRO A 152 -29.69 12.80 13.11
N GLY A 153 -29.82 12.16 11.95
CA GLY A 153 -31.00 12.30 11.10
C GLY A 153 -30.83 12.93 9.72
N VAL A 154 -29.69 12.79 9.05
CA VAL A 154 -29.56 13.20 7.65
C VAL A 154 -29.39 11.98 6.77
N THR A 155 -30.33 11.82 5.81
CA THR A 155 -30.28 10.92 4.67
C THR A 155 -28.86 10.82 4.07
N LYS A 156 -28.51 9.64 3.53
CA LYS A 156 -27.22 9.23 2.94
C LYS A 156 -26.61 10.20 1.91
N ALA A 157 -26.37 11.44 2.33
CA ALA A 157 -25.48 12.36 1.65
C ALA A 157 -24.04 11.89 1.94
N GLN A 158 -23.18 11.93 0.95
CA GLN A 158 -21.77 11.58 1.12
C GLN A 158 -21.19 12.40 2.27
N GLN A 159 -20.57 11.71 3.20
CA GLN A 159 -20.01 12.36 4.39
C GLN A 159 -18.57 12.78 4.06
N TRP A 160 -18.25 14.00 4.44
CA TRP A 160 -16.93 14.56 4.36
C TRP A 160 -16.28 14.58 5.73
N ILE A 161 -15.07 14.05 5.81
CA ILE A 161 -14.23 14.15 7.00
C ILE A 161 -13.41 15.43 6.86
N LYS A 162 -13.64 16.37 7.76
CA LYS A 162 -12.91 17.65 7.77
C LYS A 162 -11.61 17.49 8.54
N TYR A 163 -10.52 17.88 7.94
CA TYR A 163 -9.22 18.01 8.59
C TYR A 163 -8.85 19.49 8.66
N GLY A 164 -9.09 20.09 9.85
CA GLY A 164 -9.02 21.55 9.98
C GLY A 164 -10.05 22.25 9.10
N LYS A 165 -9.70 23.45 8.62
CA LYS A 165 -10.50 24.23 7.66
C LYS A 165 -10.03 24.03 6.21
N GLU A 166 -9.01 23.24 6.00
CA GLU A 166 -8.22 23.21 4.75
C GLU A 166 -8.46 21.99 3.88
N LEU A 167 -8.86 20.85 4.48
CA LEU A 167 -9.06 19.59 3.78
C LEU A 167 -10.39 18.95 4.16
N GLU A 168 -11.13 18.52 3.15
CA GLU A 168 -12.28 17.64 3.26
C GLU A 168 -11.98 16.34 2.51
N LEU A 169 -12.05 15.21 3.22
CA LEU A 169 -11.79 13.89 2.69
C LEU A 169 -13.09 13.10 2.62
N LEU A 170 -13.38 12.45 1.49
CA LEU A 170 -14.51 11.52 1.43
C LEU A 170 -14.34 10.40 2.45
N ASP A 171 -15.38 10.12 3.23
CA ASP A 171 -15.39 9.10 4.28
C ASP A 171 -15.28 7.66 3.72
N THR A 172 -15.69 7.47 2.48
CA THR A 172 -15.67 6.19 1.80
C THR A 172 -14.59 6.17 0.75
N PRO A 173 -13.60 5.27 0.86
CA PRO A 173 -12.55 5.14 -0.13
C PRO A 173 -13.07 4.53 -1.43
N GLY A 174 -12.37 4.80 -2.53
CA GLY A 174 -12.46 4.03 -3.76
C GLY A 174 -11.66 2.74 -3.62
N ILE A 175 -12.22 1.62 -4.09
CA ILE A 175 -11.51 0.35 -4.15
C ILE A 175 -11.23 0.06 -5.61
N LEU A 176 -9.94 0.00 -5.96
CA LEU A 176 -9.48 -0.47 -7.25
C LEU A 176 -8.68 -1.74 -7.04
N TRP A 177 -9.19 -2.83 -7.57
CA TRP A 177 -8.53 -4.12 -7.51
C TRP A 177 -7.26 -4.10 -8.35
N PRO A 178 -6.15 -4.73 -7.88
CA PRO A 178 -4.97 -4.85 -8.69
C PRO A 178 -5.27 -5.68 -9.93
N LYS A 179 -4.82 -5.20 -11.07
CA LYS A 179 -4.86 -5.95 -12.32
C LYS A 179 -3.44 -6.38 -12.64
N PHE A 180 -3.19 -7.67 -12.68
CA PHE A 180 -1.88 -8.21 -12.99
C PHE A 180 -1.98 -9.45 -13.87
N GLU A 181 -1.11 -9.53 -14.84
CA GLU A 181 -0.86 -10.73 -15.66
C GLU A 181 0.41 -11.43 -15.17
N ASP A 182 1.31 -10.67 -14.59
CA ASP A 182 2.56 -11.13 -14.03
C ASP A 182 2.37 -11.81 -12.67
N GLN A 183 2.81 -13.07 -12.57
CA GLN A 183 2.73 -13.85 -11.33
C GLN A 183 3.64 -13.31 -10.22
N GLU A 184 4.73 -12.60 -10.57
CA GLU A 184 5.58 -11.92 -9.59
C GLU A 184 4.79 -10.83 -8.83
N VAL A 185 4.02 -10.02 -9.55
CA VAL A 185 3.11 -9.04 -8.92
C VAL A 185 2.14 -9.75 -7.98
N GLY A 186 1.54 -10.85 -8.42
CA GLY A 186 0.64 -11.67 -7.60
C GLY A 186 1.27 -12.19 -6.31
N ARG A 187 2.51 -12.69 -6.39
CA ARG A 187 3.26 -13.18 -5.22
C ARG A 187 3.58 -12.05 -4.24
N LYS A 188 3.99 -10.89 -4.72
CA LYS A 188 4.25 -9.69 -3.90
C LYS A 188 2.99 -9.21 -3.18
N LEU A 189 1.85 -9.20 -3.87
CA LEU A 189 0.54 -8.92 -3.27
C LEU A 189 0.16 -9.95 -2.19
N ALA A 190 0.41 -11.22 -2.45
CA ALA A 190 0.17 -12.30 -1.51
C ALA A 190 1.05 -12.20 -0.24
N VAL A 191 2.35 -11.98 -0.40
CA VAL A 191 3.30 -11.84 0.71
C VAL A 191 2.91 -10.70 1.65
N THR A 192 2.44 -9.59 1.13
CA THR A 192 2.07 -8.40 1.92
C THR A 192 0.65 -8.43 2.49
N GLY A 193 -0.14 -9.45 2.17
CA GLY A 193 -1.49 -9.62 2.69
C GLY A 193 -2.57 -8.86 1.91
N ALA A 194 -2.29 -8.41 0.69
CA ALA A 194 -3.28 -7.79 -0.19
C ALA A 194 -4.30 -8.81 -0.74
N ILE A 195 -3.92 -10.08 -0.79
CA ILE A 195 -4.78 -11.20 -1.19
C ILE A 195 -5.12 -12.01 0.06
N LYS A 196 -6.36 -12.49 0.16
CA LYS A 196 -6.82 -13.31 1.30
C LYS A 196 -6.07 -14.64 1.35
N ASP A 197 -5.54 -14.99 2.51
CA ASP A 197 -4.77 -16.21 2.72
C ASP A 197 -5.52 -17.49 2.37
N ALA A 198 -6.84 -17.50 2.54
CA ALA A 198 -7.68 -18.64 2.15
C ALA A 198 -7.64 -18.98 0.64
N LEU A 199 -7.14 -18.08 -0.19
CA LEU A 199 -6.99 -18.27 -1.63
C LEU A 199 -5.57 -18.68 -2.03
N LEU A 200 -4.66 -18.87 -1.07
CA LEU A 200 -3.23 -19.02 -1.29
C LEU A 200 -2.72 -20.35 -0.75
N HIS A 201 -1.68 -20.86 -1.39
CA HIS A 201 -0.78 -21.86 -0.83
C HIS A 201 0.30 -21.14 -0.04
N LEU A 202 0.12 -21.04 1.28
CA LEU A 202 0.97 -20.20 2.13
C LEU A 202 2.41 -20.71 2.24
N ASP A 203 2.63 -21.99 2.06
CA ASP A 203 3.96 -22.60 1.94
C ASP A 203 4.73 -22.04 0.73
N ASP A 204 4.12 -22.01 -0.43
CA ASP A 204 4.71 -21.40 -1.65
C ASP A 204 5.04 -19.93 -1.44
N ILE A 205 4.15 -19.19 -0.79
CA ILE A 205 4.36 -17.76 -0.51
C ILE A 205 5.48 -17.56 0.53
N ALA A 206 5.56 -18.41 1.54
CA ALA A 206 6.65 -18.38 2.52
C ALA A 206 8.01 -18.65 1.84
N LEU A 207 8.10 -19.67 0.99
CA LEU A 207 9.31 -20.00 0.25
C LEU A 207 9.73 -18.86 -0.69
N TYR A 208 8.77 -18.23 -1.36
CA TYR A 208 9.03 -17.05 -2.19
C TYR A 208 9.63 -15.89 -1.37
N ALA A 209 9.03 -15.59 -0.22
CA ALA A 209 9.53 -14.55 0.68
C ALA A 209 10.93 -14.87 1.21
N MET A 210 11.18 -16.12 1.61
CA MET A 210 12.48 -16.57 2.09
C MET A 210 13.56 -16.47 1.00
N ALA A 211 13.25 -16.85 -0.23
CA ALA A 211 14.15 -16.70 -1.36
C ALA A 211 14.57 -15.23 -1.57
N TYR A 212 13.59 -14.32 -1.51
CA TYR A 212 13.87 -12.90 -1.62
C TYR A 212 14.73 -12.39 -0.45
N LEU A 213 14.40 -12.77 0.78
CA LEU A 213 15.16 -12.36 1.96
C LEU A 213 16.62 -12.82 1.92
N LYS A 214 16.87 -14.08 1.54
CA LYS A 214 18.26 -14.60 1.38
C LYS A 214 19.08 -13.73 0.43
N LYS A 215 18.49 -13.24 -0.64
CA LYS A 215 19.18 -12.43 -1.66
C LYS A 215 19.32 -10.96 -1.26
N ALA A 216 18.22 -10.34 -0.80
CA ALA A 216 18.13 -8.90 -0.62
C ALA A 216 18.43 -8.42 0.81
N TYR A 217 18.16 -9.28 1.79
CA TYR A 217 18.34 -8.99 3.22
C TYR A 217 19.03 -10.18 3.91
N PRO A 218 20.28 -10.46 3.55
CA PRO A 218 21.02 -11.59 4.13
C PRO A 218 21.07 -11.47 5.66
N LEU A 219 21.00 -12.61 6.34
CA LEU A 219 20.94 -12.77 7.79
C LEU A 219 19.58 -12.41 8.46
N ALA A 220 18.58 -11.87 7.74
CA ALA A 220 17.28 -11.57 8.33
C ALA A 220 16.60 -12.82 8.93
N LEU A 221 16.66 -13.95 8.23
CA LEU A 221 16.14 -15.24 8.72
C LEU A 221 17.01 -15.80 9.85
N THR A 222 18.32 -15.76 9.69
CA THR A 222 19.29 -16.22 10.68
C THR A 222 19.11 -15.49 12.01
N GLU A 223 19.06 -14.18 12.01
CA GLU A 223 18.87 -13.36 13.21
C GLU A 223 17.51 -13.62 13.87
N ARG A 224 16.44 -13.69 13.08
CA ARG A 224 15.09 -13.87 13.63
C ARG A 224 14.87 -15.24 14.23
N TYR A 225 15.35 -16.29 13.57
CA TYR A 225 15.09 -17.69 13.97
C TYR A 225 16.24 -18.36 14.67
N ASN A 226 17.31 -17.62 14.96
CA ASN A 226 18.53 -18.14 15.59
C ASN A 226 19.07 -19.37 14.84
N LEU A 227 19.19 -19.23 13.52
CA LEU A 227 19.78 -20.23 12.64
C LEU A 227 21.31 -20.04 12.60
N ASP A 228 22.04 -21.09 12.21
CA ASP A 228 23.44 -20.96 11.88
C ASP A 228 23.58 -20.33 10.47
N GLU A 229 24.58 -19.48 10.26
CA GLU A 229 24.81 -18.85 8.95
C GLU A 229 25.02 -19.88 7.83
N SER A 230 25.59 -21.05 8.12
CA SER A 230 25.72 -22.14 7.19
C SER A 230 24.37 -22.70 6.75
N GLN A 231 23.40 -22.79 7.65
CA GLN A 231 22.04 -23.25 7.31
C GLN A 231 21.39 -22.33 6.28
N GLU A 232 21.42 -21.01 6.47
CA GLU A 232 20.86 -20.08 5.51
C GLU A 232 21.55 -20.15 4.14
N LYS A 233 22.85 -20.44 4.10
CA LYS A 233 23.62 -20.53 2.85
C LYS A 233 23.46 -21.86 2.12
N GLU A 234 23.45 -22.96 2.84
CA GLU A 234 23.60 -24.31 2.30
C GLU A 234 22.29 -25.07 2.15
N GLU A 235 21.32 -24.84 3.05
CA GLU A 235 20.02 -25.51 2.99
C GLU A 235 19.16 -24.98 1.83
N THR A 236 18.40 -25.89 1.22
CA THR A 236 17.31 -25.52 0.30
C THR A 236 16.23 -24.77 1.05
N LEU A 237 15.37 -24.03 0.36
CA LEU A 237 14.30 -23.28 1.01
C LEU A 237 13.35 -24.16 1.83
N PRO A 238 12.92 -25.36 1.34
CA PRO A 238 12.12 -26.27 2.17
C PRO A 238 12.84 -26.78 3.40
N GLU A 239 14.12 -27.13 3.29
CA GLU A 239 14.95 -27.55 4.43
C GLU A 239 15.09 -26.41 5.45
N LEU A 240 15.35 -25.21 4.99
CA LEU A 240 15.46 -24.02 5.85
C LEU A 240 14.13 -23.74 6.57
N LEU A 241 12.99 -23.90 5.90
CA LEU A 241 11.68 -23.76 6.54
C LEU A 241 11.45 -24.83 7.61
N MET A 242 11.91 -26.07 7.36
CA MET A 242 11.89 -27.13 8.40
C MET A 242 12.82 -26.80 9.55
N SER A 243 14.00 -26.28 9.31
CA SER A 243 14.89 -25.82 10.36
C SER A 243 14.26 -24.73 11.24
N ILE A 244 13.53 -23.79 10.63
CA ILE A 244 12.72 -22.78 11.33
C ILE A 244 11.63 -23.47 12.18
N SER A 245 10.91 -24.46 11.62
CA SER A 245 9.90 -25.23 12.35
C SER A 245 10.46 -25.87 13.63
N HIS A 246 11.60 -26.51 13.52
CA HIS A 246 12.28 -27.12 14.65
C HIS A 246 12.74 -26.09 15.69
N LYS A 247 13.36 -24.98 15.27
CA LYS A 247 13.79 -23.89 16.17
C LYS A 247 12.61 -23.26 16.91
N ARG A 248 11.42 -23.23 16.32
CA ARG A 248 10.19 -22.74 16.95
C ARG A 248 9.47 -23.78 17.81
N GLY A 249 9.97 -25.02 17.85
CA GLY A 249 9.34 -26.11 18.60
C GLY A 249 8.07 -26.66 17.95
N PHE A 250 7.89 -26.42 16.65
CA PHE A 250 6.72 -26.92 15.89
C PHE A 250 6.94 -28.35 15.38
N LYS A 251 8.11 -28.94 15.63
CA LYS A 251 8.51 -30.24 15.08
C LYS A 251 8.46 -30.20 13.54
N ASP A 252 7.80 -31.20 12.96
CA ASP A 252 7.68 -31.35 11.50
C ASP A 252 6.46 -30.62 10.91
N ASP A 253 5.88 -29.67 11.64
CA ASP A 253 4.72 -28.90 11.20
C ASP A 253 5.15 -27.76 10.23
N TYR A 254 5.34 -28.16 8.99
CA TYR A 254 5.76 -27.30 7.89
C TYR A 254 4.79 -26.14 7.63
N ASP A 255 3.49 -26.42 7.65
CA ASP A 255 2.44 -25.42 7.39
C ASP A 255 2.42 -24.35 8.49
N ARG A 256 2.61 -24.74 9.72
CA ARG A 256 2.68 -23.82 10.85
C ARG A 256 3.91 -22.92 10.75
N ALA A 257 5.04 -23.46 10.33
CA ALA A 257 6.26 -22.68 10.10
C ALA A 257 6.04 -21.66 8.98
N ALA A 258 5.43 -22.07 7.85
CA ALA A 258 5.12 -21.18 6.74
C ALA A 258 4.21 -20.01 7.15
N LYS A 259 3.12 -20.30 7.85
CA LYS A 259 2.20 -19.28 8.39
C LYS A 259 2.91 -18.33 9.35
N THR A 260 3.80 -18.85 10.18
CA THR A 260 4.58 -18.04 11.13
C THR A 260 5.52 -17.10 10.42
N VAL A 261 6.26 -17.56 9.43
CA VAL A 261 7.17 -16.72 8.64
C VAL A 261 6.41 -15.58 7.96
N ILE A 262 5.28 -15.88 7.31
CA ILE A 262 4.46 -14.87 6.64
C ILE A 262 3.90 -13.86 7.65
N TYR A 263 3.36 -14.32 8.78
CA TYR A 263 2.83 -13.46 9.83
C TYR A 263 3.91 -12.52 10.38
N GLU A 264 5.07 -13.05 10.71
CA GLU A 264 6.18 -12.28 11.27
C GLU A 264 6.75 -11.27 10.26
N LEU A 265 6.84 -11.66 8.99
CA LEU A 265 7.23 -10.76 7.90
C LEU A 265 6.26 -9.57 7.78
N ARG A 266 4.96 -9.84 7.75
CA ARG A 266 3.92 -8.80 7.64
C ARG A 266 3.87 -7.85 8.83
N ASN A 267 4.31 -8.31 10.00
CA ASN A 267 4.36 -7.51 11.23
C ASN A 267 5.72 -6.84 11.49
N GLY A 268 6.66 -6.92 10.56
CA GLY A 268 7.95 -6.27 10.66
C GLY A 268 8.96 -6.97 11.59
N GLN A 269 8.68 -8.19 12.02
CA GLN A 269 9.57 -8.94 12.94
C GLN A 269 10.81 -9.50 12.26
N LEU A 270 10.84 -9.52 10.94
CA LEU A 270 12.01 -9.84 10.11
C LEU A 270 12.80 -8.60 9.66
N GLY A 271 12.43 -7.43 10.18
CA GLY A 271 12.97 -6.14 9.78
C GLY A 271 12.07 -5.38 8.82
N ARG A 272 12.57 -4.24 8.36
CA ARG A 272 11.90 -3.39 7.39
C ARG A 272 12.26 -3.84 5.98
N ILE A 273 11.31 -4.44 5.29
CA ILE A 273 11.54 -5.14 4.02
C ILE A 273 10.76 -4.45 2.89
N THR A 274 11.43 -4.23 1.77
CA THR A 274 10.79 -3.80 0.51
C THR A 274 11.14 -4.81 -0.58
N PHE A 275 10.12 -5.32 -1.28
CA PHE A 275 10.24 -6.41 -2.24
C PHE A 275 10.53 -5.95 -3.67
N GLU A 276 10.64 -4.66 -3.89
CA GLU A 276 10.79 -4.06 -5.22
C GLU A 276 11.82 -2.94 -5.20
N ARG A 277 12.51 -2.78 -6.32
CA ARG A 277 13.41 -1.66 -6.57
C ARG A 277 13.03 -0.98 -7.88
N PRO A 278 13.09 0.36 -7.98
CA PRO A 278 12.80 1.06 -9.24
C PRO A 278 13.64 0.57 -10.41
N GLU A 279 14.89 0.22 -10.17
CA GLU A 279 15.84 -0.27 -11.17
C GLU A 279 15.48 -1.64 -11.76
N ASP A 280 14.62 -2.42 -11.13
CA ASP A 280 14.19 -3.74 -11.59
C ASP A 280 12.95 -3.66 -12.50
N ILE A 281 12.28 -2.51 -12.52
CA ILE A 281 11.09 -2.32 -13.36
C ILE A 281 11.47 -2.30 -14.83
N GLY A 282 10.88 -3.21 -15.61
CA GLY A 282 11.13 -3.35 -17.04
C GLY A 282 12.27 -4.31 -17.43
N LYS A 283 13.01 -4.86 -16.45
CA LYS A 283 14.09 -5.84 -16.72
C LYS A 283 13.60 -7.29 -16.74
N GLU A 284 12.46 -7.58 -16.14
CA GLU A 284 11.92 -8.93 -16.01
C GLU A 284 11.41 -9.53 -17.34
N ASN A 285 11.37 -8.76 -18.44
CA ASN A 285 10.92 -9.22 -19.76
C ASN A 285 12.07 -9.61 -20.73
N THR A 286 13.32 -9.64 -20.28
CA THR A 286 14.46 -9.93 -21.16
C THR A 286 15.10 -11.31 -20.94
N ASP A 287 14.67 -12.06 -19.93
CA ASP A 287 15.23 -13.39 -19.60
C ASP A 287 14.16 -14.51 -19.67
N SER A 288 13.38 -14.56 -20.74
CA SER A 288 12.47 -15.69 -21.02
C SER A 288 12.79 -16.32 -22.38
#